data_5ed6eae2d490ba176d86235fe7b086be
#
_entry.id   5ed6eae2d490ba176d86235fe7b086be
#
_cell.length_a   1.000
_cell.length_b   1.000
_cell.length_c   1.000
_cell.angle_alpha   90.00
_cell.angle_beta   90.00
_cell.angle_gamma   90.00
#
_symmetry.space_group_name_H-M   'P 1'
#
loop_
_entity.id
_entity.type
_entity.pdbx_description
1 polymer ?
#
loop_
_entity_poly.entity_id
_entity_poly.type
_entity_poly.pdbx_seq_one_letter_code
_entity_poly.pdbx_strand_id
1 'polypeptide(L)'
;MTNASDDNGTGDNGTGDTDNGFRKPVKAYSNLDFLQSKDARQLRILAEYLEPESRFQHHKIDDTIVFMGSARLKPRDVAEENLRRAEAGEGEIPLAKAKHDLWMSQHYENARELARRLTDWSKELDDTERRFVVCTGG
;
A
#
# COMPACT_ATOMS: atom_id res chain seq x y z
N MET A 1 -2.79 -28.71 38.61
CA MET A 1 -4.11 -28.25 39.00
C MET A 1 -4.10 -26.75 38.88
N THR A 2 -4.67 -26.08 37.93
CA THR A 2 -5.97 -26.03 37.31
C THR A 2 -5.86 -25.30 35.96
N ASN A 3 -6.65 -25.72 35.01
CA ASN A 3 -6.84 -25.26 33.65
C ASN A 3 -7.07 -23.76 33.48
N ALA A 4 -6.41 -23.14 32.51
CA ALA A 4 -6.85 -21.92 31.84
C ALA A 4 -7.53 -22.34 30.51
N SER A 5 -8.79 -22.01 30.38
CA SER A 5 -9.65 -22.28 29.24
C SER A 5 -9.42 -21.21 28.16
N ASP A 6 -9.05 -21.64 26.97
CA ASP A 6 -9.05 -20.81 25.75
C ASP A 6 -10.49 -20.49 25.37
N ASP A 7 -10.89 -19.23 25.46
CA ASP A 7 -12.15 -18.73 24.92
C ASP A 7 -11.93 -18.29 23.46
N ASN A 8 -12.28 -19.18 22.56
CA ASN A 8 -12.24 -18.99 21.12
C ASN A 8 -13.54 -18.31 20.67
N GLY A 9 -13.53 -16.98 20.66
CA GLY A 9 -14.65 -16.17 20.17
C GLY A 9 -14.93 -16.42 18.69
N THR A 10 -15.79 -17.40 18.42
CA THR A 10 -16.39 -17.63 17.10
C THR A 10 -17.25 -16.42 16.74
N GLY A 11 -16.90 -15.76 15.64
CA GLY A 11 -17.70 -14.69 15.04
C GLY A 11 -19.12 -15.18 14.74
N ASP A 12 -20.07 -14.58 15.43
CA ASP A 12 -21.49 -14.73 15.17
C ASP A 12 -21.83 -14.08 13.81
N ASN A 13 -21.90 -14.90 12.79
CA ASN A 13 -22.56 -14.56 11.53
C ASN A 13 -24.06 -14.52 11.81
N GLY A 14 -24.57 -13.32 12.14
CA GLY A 14 -25.95 -13.06 12.46
C GLY A 14 -26.96 -13.66 11.50
N THR A 15 -27.32 -14.92 11.76
CA THR A 15 -28.55 -15.52 11.24
C THR A 15 -29.71 -14.90 11.96
N GLY A 16 -30.48 -14.06 11.22
CA GLY A 16 -31.59 -13.28 11.76
C GLY A 16 -32.59 -14.11 12.54
N ASP A 17 -32.77 -13.69 13.76
CA ASP A 17 -33.83 -14.16 14.67
C ASP A 17 -35.19 -13.75 14.10
N THR A 18 -35.98 -14.75 13.70
CA THR A 18 -37.33 -14.60 13.15
C THR A 18 -38.34 -14.65 14.29
N ASP A 19 -38.59 -13.51 14.90
CA ASP A 19 -39.78 -13.34 15.74
C ASP A 19 -40.86 -12.60 14.94
N ASN A 20 -42.03 -13.22 14.74
CA ASN A 20 -43.24 -12.67 14.10
C ASN A 20 -43.18 -12.27 12.62
N GLY A 21 -42.32 -12.91 11.81
CA GLY A 21 -42.32 -12.70 10.35
C GLY A 21 -41.74 -11.38 9.86
N PHE A 22 -41.31 -10.46 10.76
CA PHE A 22 -40.60 -9.24 10.42
C PHE A 22 -39.11 -9.44 10.64
N ARG A 23 -38.34 -9.48 9.56
CA ARG A 23 -36.87 -9.35 9.65
C ARG A 23 -36.54 -7.98 10.20
N LYS A 24 -35.80 -7.90 11.29
CA LYS A 24 -35.26 -6.64 11.77
C LYS A 24 -34.40 -6.01 10.65
N PRO A 25 -34.58 -4.74 10.33
CA PRO A 25 -33.79 -4.09 9.29
C PRO A 25 -32.31 -4.10 9.70
N VAL A 26 -31.44 -4.47 8.75
CA VAL A 26 -29.99 -4.44 8.94
C VAL A 26 -29.56 -2.98 9.14
N LYS A 27 -28.70 -2.73 10.13
CA LYS A 27 -28.16 -1.38 10.35
C LYS A 27 -27.37 -0.93 9.11
N ALA A 28 -27.49 0.33 8.72
CA ALA A 28 -26.91 0.86 7.49
C ALA A 28 -25.40 0.58 7.36
N TYR A 29 -24.63 0.68 8.45
CA TYR A 29 -23.19 0.40 8.46
C TYR A 29 -22.82 -1.09 8.32
N SER A 30 -23.79 -1.99 8.48
CA SER A 30 -23.63 -3.43 8.27
C SER A 30 -24.28 -3.91 6.95
N ASN A 31 -24.95 -3.02 6.23
CA ASN A 31 -25.59 -3.32 4.97
C ASN A 31 -24.59 -3.14 3.81
N LEU A 32 -23.93 -4.22 3.40
CA LEU A 32 -22.91 -4.18 2.35
C LEU A 32 -23.50 -3.78 1.00
N ASP A 33 -24.70 -4.20 0.66
CA ASP A 33 -25.37 -3.83 -0.60
C ASP A 33 -25.56 -2.32 -0.67
N PHE A 34 -26.01 -1.70 0.43
CA PHE A 34 -26.09 -0.24 0.54
C PHE A 34 -24.70 0.39 0.44
N LEU A 35 -23.71 -0.08 1.22
CA LEU A 35 -22.38 0.51 1.25
C LEU A 35 -21.65 0.44 -0.11
N GLN A 36 -21.97 -0.56 -0.93
CA GLN A 36 -21.41 -0.73 -2.28
C GLN A 36 -22.24 0.00 -3.35
N SER A 37 -23.43 0.48 -3.01
CA SER A 37 -24.31 1.20 -3.93
C SER A 37 -23.77 2.58 -4.35
N LYS A 38 -24.40 3.20 -5.34
CA LYS A 38 -24.08 4.58 -5.75
C LYS A 38 -24.40 5.59 -4.65
N ASP A 39 -25.42 5.33 -3.85
CA ASP A 39 -25.91 6.24 -2.82
C ASP A 39 -24.94 6.35 -1.63
N ALA A 40 -24.13 5.30 -1.40
CA ALA A 40 -23.11 5.27 -0.35
C ALA A 40 -21.72 5.76 -0.84
N ARG A 41 -21.61 6.38 -2.03
CA ARG A 41 -20.33 6.84 -2.57
C ARG A 41 -19.58 7.78 -1.62
N GLN A 42 -20.27 8.72 -1.00
CA GLN A 42 -19.65 9.66 -0.07
C GLN A 42 -19.06 8.95 1.15
N LEU A 43 -19.72 7.90 1.65
CA LEU A 43 -19.20 7.11 2.78
C LEU A 43 -17.92 6.37 2.38
N ARG A 44 -17.87 5.83 1.16
CA ARG A 44 -16.64 5.17 0.68
C ARG A 44 -15.49 6.16 0.50
N ILE A 45 -15.74 7.34 -0.06
CA ILE A 45 -14.71 8.39 -0.17
C ILE A 45 -14.17 8.78 1.21
N LEU A 46 -15.05 8.93 2.19
CA LEU A 46 -14.66 9.26 3.56
C LEU A 46 -13.88 8.11 4.22
N ALA A 47 -14.28 6.86 3.96
CA ALA A 47 -13.60 5.68 4.46
C ALA A 47 -12.16 5.59 3.91
N GLU A 48 -11.95 5.85 2.61
CA GLU A 48 -10.62 5.88 1.98
C GLU A 48 -9.72 6.98 2.55
N TYR A 49 -10.28 8.01 3.14
CA TYR A 49 -9.54 9.07 3.82
C TYR A 49 -9.22 8.70 5.28
N LEU A 50 -10.20 8.22 6.03
CA LEU A 50 -10.07 7.97 7.47
C LEU A 50 -9.32 6.68 7.80
N GLU A 51 -9.44 5.66 6.97
CA GLU A 51 -8.81 4.37 7.24
C GLU A 51 -7.28 4.44 7.20
N PRO A 52 -6.64 5.07 6.18
CA PRO A 52 -5.19 5.28 6.19
C PRO A 52 -4.71 6.13 7.38
N GLU A 53 -5.46 7.18 7.74
CA GLU A 53 -5.15 8.00 8.92
C GLU A 53 -5.14 7.16 10.20
N SER A 54 -6.17 6.32 10.39
CA SER A 54 -6.25 5.40 11.52
C SER A 54 -5.04 4.43 11.57
N ARG A 55 -4.60 3.91 10.42
CA ARG A 55 -3.40 3.07 10.34
C ARG A 55 -2.13 3.84 10.70
N PHE A 56 -1.98 5.06 10.22
CA PHE A 56 -0.82 5.89 10.55
C PHE A 56 -0.74 6.13 12.06
N GLN A 57 -1.87 6.47 12.69
CA GLN A 57 -1.95 6.63 14.15
C GLN A 57 -1.61 5.31 14.88
N HIS A 58 -2.17 4.18 14.44
CA HIS A 58 -1.90 2.86 15.04
C HIS A 58 -0.42 2.50 14.98
N HIS A 59 0.25 2.79 13.85
CA HIS A 59 1.66 2.51 13.64
C HIS A 59 2.59 3.65 14.11
N LYS A 60 2.05 4.70 14.73
CA LYS A 60 2.80 5.88 15.18
C LYS A 60 3.62 6.52 14.05
N ILE A 61 3.02 6.65 12.88
CA ILE A 61 3.63 7.30 11.73
C ILE A 61 3.16 8.75 11.72
N ASP A 62 4.09 9.67 11.92
CA ASP A 62 3.78 11.11 11.99
C ASP A 62 3.91 11.78 10.62
N ASP A 63 4.91 11.37 9.84
CA ASP A 63 5.20 11.98 8.55
C ASP A 63 5.54 10.93 7.49
N THR A 64 5.31 11.28 6.24
CA THR A 64 5.70 10.47 5.08
C THR A 64 6.64 11.25 4.16
N ILE A 65 7.69 10.58 3.67
CA ILE A 65 8.57 11.10 2.64
C ILE A 65 8.20 10.40 1.33
N VAL A 66 7.61 11.16 0.39
CA VAL A 66 7.11 10.59 -0.86
C VAL A 66 8.14 10.79 -1.97
N PHE A 67 8.59 9.69 -2.57
CA PHE A 67 9.37 9.72 -3.80
C PHE A 67 8.44 9.77 -5.01
N MET A 68 8.43 10.92 -5.67
CA MET A 68 7.71 11.11 -6.92
C MET A 68 8.66 10.96 -8.09
N GLY A 69 8.35 10.06 -9.00
CA GLY A 69 9.23 9.79 -10.14
C GLY A 69 8.47 9.21 -11.33
N SER A 70 9.21 8.96 -12.41
CA SER A 70 8.64 8.38 -13.63
C SER A 70 8.60 6.85 -13.52
N ALA A 71 7.42 6.26 -13.70
CA ALA A 71 7.24 4.81 -13.84
C ALA A 71 8.01 4.19 -15.04
N ARG A 72 8.57 5.05 -15.91
CA ARG A 72 9.36 4.61 -17.07
C ARG A 72 10.82 4.31 -16.73
N LEU A 73 11.32 4.80 -15.58
CA LEU A 73 12.66 4.46 -15.11
C LEU A 73 12.73 2.98 -14.77
N LYS A 74 13.81 2.35 -15.19
CA LYS A 74 14.04 0.92 -14.96
C LYS A 74 15.18 0.72 -13.96
N PRO A 75 15.13 -0.34 -13.14
CA PRO A 75 16.28 -0.80 -12.38
C PRO A 75 17.47 -1.06 -13.32
N ARG A 76 18.67 -0.95 -12.80
CA ARG A 76 19.89 -1.07 -13.61
C ARG A 76 20.03 -2.45 -14.27
N ASP A 77 19.75 -3.51 -13.56
CA ASP A 77 19.78 -4.88 -14.05
C ASP A 77 18.83 -5.11 -15.24
N VAL A 78 17.61 -4.58 -15.14
CA VAL A 78 16.63 -4.63 -16.23
C VAL A 78 17.07 -3.79 -17.43
N ALA A 79 17.69 -2.64 -17.19
CA ALA A 79 18.17 -1.76 -18.27
C ALA A 79 19.39 -2.37 -18.99
N GLU A 80 20.31 -3.02 -18.27
CA GLU A 80 21.45 -3.74 -18.82
C GLU A 80 21.01 -4.94 -19.68
N GLU A 81 20.03 -5.73 -19.21
CA GLU A 81 19.49 -6.83 -19.98
C GLU A 81 18.77 -6.36 -21.26
N ASN A 82 17.99 -5.27 -21.16
CA ASN A 82 17.35 -4.68 -22.34
C ASN A 82 18.36 -4.16 -23.36
N LEU A 83 19.47 -3.59 -22.90
CA LEU A 83 20.56 -3.16 -23.79
C LEU A 83 21.22 -4.35 -24.48
N ARG A 84 21.56 -5.40 -23.73
CA ARG A 84 22.15 -6.62 -24.28
C ARG A 84 21.27 -7.24 -25.38
N ARG A 85 19.96 -7.31 -25.14
CA ARG A 85 18.99 -7.83 -26.14
C ARG A 85 18.90 -6.93 -27.36
N ALA A 86 18.90 -5.61 -27.18
CA ALA A 86 18.86 -4.66 -28.28
C ALA A 86 20.13 -4.70 -29.14
N GLU A 87 21.32 -4.94 -28.55
CA GLU A 87 22.58 -5.11 -29.23
C GLU A 87 22.65 -6.43 -30.02
N ALA A 88 22.00 -7.48 -29.52
CA ALA A 88 21.87 -8.76 -30.22
C ALA A 88 20.83 -8.75 -31.36
N GLY A 89 20.10 -7.64 -31.53
CA GLY A 89 18.98 -7.55 -32.46
C GLY A 89 17.74 -8.32 -31.99
N GLU A 90 17.69 -8.67 -30.71
CA GLU A 90 16.60 -9.39 -30.07
C GLU A 90 15.75 -8.42 -29.27
N GLY A 91 14.46 -8.31 -29.58
CA GLY A 91 13.53 -7.52 -28.78
C GLY A 91 12.98 -6.28 -29.48
N GLU A 92 11.97 -5.69 -28.86
CA GLU A 92 11.18 -4.58 -29.44
C GLU A 92 11.76 -3.18 -29.10
N ILE A 93 12.77 -3.11 -28.22
CA ILE A 93 13.30 -1.84 -27.73
C ILE A 93 14.41 -1.36 -28.67
N PRO A 94 14.28 -0.17 -29.28
CA PRO A 94 15.36 0.39 -30.10
C PRO A 94 16.65 0.59 -29.30
N LEU A 95 17.81 0.32 -29.91
CA LEU A 95 19.13 0.42 -29.27
C LEU A 95 19.37 1.79 -28.63
N ALA A 96 18.96 2.88 -29.30
CA ALA A 96 19.09 4.24 -28.75
C ALA A 96 18.28 4.42 -27.46
N LYS A 97 17.08 3.85 -27.40
CA LYS A 97 16.26 3.86 -26.19
C LYS A 97 16.86 3.01 -25.08
N ALA A 98 17.35 1.82 -25.39
CA ALA A 98 17.97 0.94 -24.40
C ALA A 98 19.22 1.60 -23.76
N LYS A 99 20.06 2.29 -24.56
CA LYS A 99 21.19 3.08 -24.05
C LYS A 99 20.75 4.24 -23.15
N HIS A 100 19.69 4.94 -23.53
CA HIS A 100 19.12 6.01 -22.71
C HIS A 100 18.55 5.47 -21.39
N ASP A 101 17.81 4.35 -21.44
CA ASP A 101 17.23 3.73 -20.25
C ASP A 101 18.34 3.26 -19.28
N LEU A 102 19.46 2.73 -19.80
CA LEU A 102 20.62 2.38 -18.97
C LEU A 102 21.25 3.62 -18.33
N TRP A 103 21.43 4.72 -19.07
CA TRP A 103 21.92 5.96 -18.49
C TRP A 103 20.98 6.50 -17.40
N MET A 104 19.67 6.43 -17.63
CA MET A 104 18.67 6.89 -16.66
C MET A 104 18.56 6.00 -15.41
N SER A 105 18.96 4.73 -15.50
CA SER A 105 18.87 3.77 -14.40
C SER A 105 19.69 4.19 -13.17
N GLN A 106 20.74 5.00 -13.34
CA GLN A 106 21.50 5.56 -12.24
C GLN A 106 20.61 6.38 -11.28
N HIS A 107 19.63 7.10 -11.81
CA HIS A 107 18.68 7.87 -10.98
C HIS A 107 17.75 6.98 -10.19
N TYR A 108 17.35 5.84 -10.77
CA TYR A 108 16.58 4.82 -10.05
C TYR A 108 17.38 4.27 -8.86
N GLU A 109 18.64 3.86 -9.09
CA GLU A 109 19.49 3.31 -8.03
C GLU A 109 19.82 4.36 -6.96
N ASN A 110 20.06 5.62 -7.35
CA ASN A 110 20.27 6.71 -6.39
C ASN A 110 19.03 6.96 -5.51
N ALA A 111 17.83 6.94 -6.11
CA ALA A 111 16.59 7.09 -5.37
C ALA A 111 16.37 5.90 -4.40
N ARG A 112 16.65 4.69 -4.85
CA ARG A 112 16.57 3.47 -4.04
C ARG A 112 17.53 3.51 -2.84
N GLU A 113 18.78 3.93 -3.07
CA GLU A 113 19.77 4.07 -2.01
C GLU A 113 19.39 5.19 -1.03
N LEU A 114 18.89 6.33 -1.53
CA LEU A 114 18.40 7.41 -0.67
C LEU A 114 17.22 6.94 0.20
N ALA A 115 16.27 6.23 -0.39
CA ALA A 115 15.12 5.67 0.34
C ALA A 115 15.58 4.71 1.45
N ARG A 116 16.58 3.86 1.16
CA ARG A 116 17.19 2.96 2.15
C ARG A 116 17.80 3.76 3.31
N ARG A 117 18.64 4.75 3.02
CA ARG A 117 19.28 5.60 4.04
C ARG A 117 18.28 6.36 4.90
N LEU A 118 17.24 6.91 4.28
CA LEU A 118 16.16 7.59 5.02
C LEU A 118 15.38 6.64 5.91
N THR A 119 15.17 5.40 5.45
CA THR A 119 14.51 4.37 6.25
C THR A 119 15.37 3.95 7.44
N ASP A 120 16.68 3.76 7.24
CA ASP A 120 17.62 3.40 8.31
C ASP A 120 17.70 4.55 9.33
N TRP A 121 17.87 5.79 8.86
CA TRP A 121 17.84 6.96 9.72
C TRP A 121 16.54 7.09 10.53
N SER A 122 15.37 6.90 9.89
CA SER A 122 14.08 6.95 10.60
C SER A 122 13.95 5.89 11.70
N LYS A 123 14.59 4.72 11.54
CA LYS A 123 14.61 3.67 12.57
C LYS A 123 15.53 3.97 13.73
N GLU A 124 16.54 4.81 13.52
CA GLU A 124 17.50 5.25 14.54
C GLU A 124 16.96 6.39 15.40
N LEU A 125 15.89 7.06 14.97
CA LEU A 125 15.22 8.10 15.75
C LEU A 125 14.62 7.51 17.01
N ASP A 126 14.71 8.23 18.12
CA ASP A 126 14.16 7.83 19.41
C ASP A 126 12.61 7.80 19.35
N ASP A 127 11.96 6.96 20.16
CA ASP A 127 10.49 6.85 20.23
C ASP A 127 9.79 8.16 20.62
N THR A 128 10.54 9.16 21.11
CA THR A 128 10.06 10.51 21.42
C THR A 128 10.10 11.47 20.25
N GLU A 129 10.79 11.09 19.15
CA GLU A 129 10.90 11.88 17.94
C GLU A 129 9.87 11.45 16.89
N ARG A 130 9.63 12.34 15.91
CA ARG A 130 8.68 12.08 14.81
C ARG A 130 9.15 10.92 13.94
N ARG A 131 8.27 9.97 13.71
CA ARG A 131 8.55 8.80 12.90
C ARG A 131 8.20 9.04 11.44
N PHE A 132 9.16 8.78 10.57
CA PHE A 132 9.02 8.92 9.12
C PHE A 132 8.86 7.56 8.43
N VAL A 133 8.03 7.52 7.40
CA VAL A 133 7.93 6.38 6.47
C VAL A 133 8.18 6.85 5.05
N VAL A 134 9.04 6.12 4.34
CA VAL A 134 9.31 6.36 2.92
C VAL A 134 8.28 5.62 2.08
N CYS A 135 7.65 6.30 1.15
CA CYS A 135 6.69 5.71 0.22
C CYS A 135 6.92 6.21 -1.22
N THR A 136 6.34 5.52 -2.18
CA THR A 136 6.33 5.93 -3.58
C THR A 136 4.91 6.23 -4.01
N GLY A 137 4.72 7.21 -4.90
CA GLY A 137 3.47 7.38 -5.63
C GLY A 137 3.30 6.20 -6.58
N GLY A 138 2.26 5.39 -6.36
CA GLY A 138 1.94 4.19 -7.13
C GLY A 138 1.55 4.47 -8.58
#